data_de1de0f572e4ca80a246322965c3ff52
#
_entry.id   de1de0f572e4ca80a246322965c3ff52
#
_cell.length_a   1.000
_cell.length_b   1.000
_cell.length_c   1.000
_cell.angle_alpha   90.00
_cell.angle_beta   90.00
_cell.angle_gamma   90.00
#
_symmetry.space_group_name_H-M   'P 1'
#
loop_
_entity.id
_entity.type
_entity.pdbx_description
1 polymer ?
#
loop_
_entity_poly.entity_id
_entity_poly.type
_entity_poly.pdbx_seq_one_letter_code
_entity_poly.pdbx_strand_id
1 'polypeptide(L)'
;MRGRIDRILPRVAKPARYMGGELNSIKKPPEEVSVRIALAFPDVYEVGMSNLGLRILYSVLNKEPGVAAERTFAPASDMEEEMRRASIPLFSLETSSPVRDFDLVGFSLAYEMAYTAVLNMLDLASIPVLASDRTDADPIVIAGGHCTTNPEPMADFIDAFVVGDGEEAVVEIARAVESAEWRAKRGKADSSQARNDVLALLAAIDGVYVPSPAESREADSSQARNDVVRARVVRDLEAAPFPESLIVPYTEAVHDRVALEIMRGCTRGCRFCQAGMIYRPVRERAEESLRAWAWELVENTGCDEISLFSLNSADYTRILSLSGGLASEMGEKHVAVSLPSLMSVTTTFAPFAASAFDSPCAASSDWRNAAFSARSRRASAASCPIRSSNARNSFSIAR
;
A
#
# COMPACT_ATOMS: atom_id res chain seq x y z
N MET A 1 -5.00 -15.05 21.33
CA MET A 1 -3.94 -14.97 20.30
C MET A 1 -2.73 -14.16 20.80
N ARG A 2 -2.87 -12.91 21.24
CA ARG A 2 -1.79 -12.00 21.63
C ARG A 2 -0.70 -12.65 22.52
N GLY A 3 -1.06 -13.29 23.64
CA GLY A 3 -0.08 -13.94 24.54
C GLY A 3 0.70 -15.11 23.92
N ARG A 4 0.24 -15.70 22.79
CA ARG A 4 1.01 -16.69 22.03
C ARG A 4 2.06 -15.99 21.16
N ILE A 5 1.69 -14.87 20.55
CA ILE A 5 2.58 -14.02 19.74
C ILE A 5 3.69 -13.47 20.65
N ASP A 6 3.37 -12.91 21.81
CA ASP A 6 4.35 -12.32 22.73
C ASP A 6 5.44 -13.30 23.17
N ARG A 7 5.13 -14.62 23.19
CA ARG A 7 6.12 -15.65 23.54
C ARG A 7 7.17 -15.91 22.44
N ILE A 8 6.84 -15.64 21.18
CA ILE A 8 7.76 -15.85 20.06
C ILE A 8 8.50 -14.58 19.65
N LEU A 9 7.96 -13.38 19.95
CA LEU A 9 8.59 -12.10 19.63
C LEU A 9 10.06 -11.97 20.05
N PRO A 10 10.50 -12.45 21.24
CA PRO A 10 11.92 -12.36 21.64
C PRO A 10 12.87 -13.21 20.77
N ARG A 11 12.35 -14.06 19.89
CA ARG A 11 13.15 -14.96 19.04
C ARG A 11 13.32 -14.44 17.62
N VAL A 12 12.68 -13.33 17.27
CA VAL A 12 12.73 -12.73 15.95
C VAL A 12 13.61 -11.48 15.95
N ALA A 13 14.24 -11.18 14.81
CA ALA A 13 15.19 -10.08 14.68
C ALA A 13 14.54 -8.70 14.86
N LYS A 14 13.30 -8.52 14.39
CA LYS A 14 12.58 -7.24 14.46
C LYS A 14 11.16 -7.44 15.04
N PRO A 15 11.01 -7.62 16.35
CA PRO A 15 9.69 -7.86 16.97
C PRO A 15 8.70 -6.70 16.78
N ALA A 16 9.19 -5.47 16.64
CA ALA A 16 8.36 -4.27 16.45
C ALA A 16 7.44 -4.34 15.22
N ARG A 17 7.79 -5.13 14.19
CA ARG A 17 6.94 -5.39 13.01
C ARG A 17 5.58 -6.01 13.34
N TYR A 18 5.49 -6.70 14.48
CA TYR A 18 4.37 -7.59 14.84
C TYR A 18 3.64 -7.15 16.10
N MET A 19 4.03 -6.00 16.66
CA MET A 19 3.48 -5.53 17.93
C MET A 19 2.09 -4.90 17.78
N GLY A 20 1.83 -4.18 16.68
CA GLY A 20 0.64 -3.35 16.53
C GLY A 20 0.58 -2.20 17.57
N GLY A 21 -0.47 -1.39 17.51
CA GLY A 21 -0.66 -0.28 18.44
C GLY A 21 0.22 0.94 18.11
N GLU A 22 0.62 1.08 16.86
CA GLU A 22 1.35 2.24 16.35
C GLU A 22 0.51 3.51 16.49
N LEU A 23 1.18 4.66 16.60
CA LEU A 23 0.52 5.96 16.63
C LEU A 23 -0.40 6.11 15.40
N ASN A 24 -1.60 6.61 15.60
CA ASN A 24 -2.66 6.76 14.60
C ASN A 24 -3.25 5.44 14.05
N SER A 25 -2.91 4.27 14.62
CA SER A 25 -3.63 3.04 14.31
C SER A 25 -5.04 3.05 14.91
N ILE A 26 -6.02 2.56 14.15
CA ILE A 26 -7.44 2.59 14.54
C ILE A 26 -7.87 1.21 15.02
N LYS A 27 -8.44 1.16 16.21
CA LYS A 27 -9.04 -0.05 16.76
C LYS A 27 -10.46 0.27 17.20
N LYS A 28 -11.45 -0.29 16.49
CA LYS A 28 -12.86 -0.11 16.83
C LYS A 28 -13.31 -1.11 17.90
N PRO A 29 -14.24 -0.71 18.80
CA PRO A 29 -14.88 -1.63 19.72
C PRO A 29 -15.63 -2.72 18.94
N PRO A 30 -15.55 -4.01 19.37
CA PRO A 30 -16.20 -5.11 18.65
C PRO A 30 -17.69 -4.95 18.45
N GLU A 31 -18.37 -4.28 19.38
CA GLU A 31 -19.82 -3.99 19.34
C GLU A 31 -20.22 -2.99 18.26
N GLU A 32 -19.28 -2.20 17.77
CA GLU A 32 -19.49 -1.23 16.69
C GLU A 32 -19.15 -1.81 15.31
N VAL A 33 -18.65 -3.06 15.26
CA VAL A 33 -18.12 -3.65 14.02
C VAL A 33 -19.10 -4.67 13.46
N SER A 34 -19.59 -4.40 12.26
CA SER A 34 -20.37 -5.36 11.47
C SER A 34 -19.52 -6.13 10.47
N VAL A 35 -18.49 -5.52 9.88
CA VAL A 35 -17.62 -6.14 8.89
C VAL A 35 -16.17 -5.97 9.29
N ARG A 36 -15.41 -7.05 9.25
CA ARG A 36 -13.97 -7.06 9.50
C ARG A 36 -13.21 -7.34 8.22
N ILE A 37 -12.30 -6.45 7.85
CA ILE A 37 -11.51 -6.53 6.64
C ILE A 37 -10.03 -6.60 7.00
N ALA A 38 -9.33 -7.64 6.57
CA ALA A 38 -7.88 -7.72 6.65
C ALA A 38 -7.28 -7.13 5.38
N LEU A 39 -6.62 -5.99 5.50
CA LEU A 39 -5.81 -5.41 4.43
C LEU A 39 -4.43 -6.06 4.44
N ALA A 40 -4.22 -6.95 3.48
CA ALA A 40 -3.04 -7.79 3.38
C ALA A 40 -2.06 -7.22 2.34
N PHE A 41 -0.84 -6.98 2.77
CA PHE A 41 0.23 -6.59 1.85
C PHE A 41 1.26 -7.72 1.77
N PRO A 42 1.47 -8.32 0.57
CA PRO A 42 2.29 -9.52 0.41
C PRO A 42 3.79 -9.22 0.34
N ASP A 43 4.27 -8.45 1.29
CA ASP A 43 5.69 -8.15 1.54
C ASP A 43 5.86 -7.81 3.03
N VAL A 44 7.11 -7.64 3.45
CA VAL A 44 7.42 -7.30 4.84
C VAL A 44 6.86 -5.95 5.26
N TYR A 45 6.71 -5.77 6.57
CA TYR A 45 6.13 -4.59 7.21
C TYR A 45 6.67 -3.26 6.67
N GLU A 46 8.00 -3.11 6.51
CA GLU A 46 8.63 -1.86 6.08
C GLU A 46 8.24 -1.45 4.66
N VAL A 47 8.02 -2.43 3.78
CA VAL A 47 7.57 -2.20 2.40
C VAL A 47 6.10 -1.85 2.40
N GLY A 48 5.27 -2.64 3.10
CA GLY A 48 3.83 -2.42 3.17
C GLY A 48 3.45 -1.10 3.83
N MET A 49 4.13 -0.73 4.91
CA MET A 49 3.92 0.55 5.60
C MET A 49 4.35 1.76 4.75
N SER A 50 5.16 1.56 3.73
CA SER A 50 5.53 2.60 2.76
C SER A 50 4.52 2.76 1.63
N ASN A 51 3.55 1.85 1.50
CA ASN A 51 2.57 1.88 0.41
C ASN A 51 1.44 2.88 0.71
N LEU A 52 1.35 3.93 -0.09
CA LEU A 52 0.33 4.98 0.09
C LEU A 52 -1.09 4.45 -0.17
N GLY A 53 -1.28 3.58 -1.17
CA GLY A 53 -2.58 2.99 -1.47
C GLY A 53 -3.16 2.22 -0.29
N LEU A 54 -2.33 1.40 0.39
CA LEU A 54 -2.75 0.69 1.61
C LEU A 54 -3.20 1.67 2.70
N ARG A 55 -2.46 2.78 2.90
CA ARG A 55 -2.80 3.80 3.90
C ARG A 55 -4.11 4.52 3.57
N ILE A 56 -4.34 4.83 2.30
CA ILE A 56 -5.60 5.43 1.82
C ILE A 56 -6.77 4.47 2.09
N LEU A 57 -6.67 3.22 1.66
CA LEU A 57 -7.74 2.23 1.85
C LEU A 57 -8.02 1.96 3.33
N TYR A 58 -6.98 1.90 4.16
CA TYR A 58 -7.12 1.78 5.61
C TYR A 58 -7.92 2.94 6.21
N SER A 59 -7.59 4.18 5.81
CA SER A 59 -8.31 5.38 6.26
C SER A 59 -9.76 5.39 5.78
N VAL A 60 -9.99 5.11 4.49
CA VAL A 60 -11.33 5.07 3.88
C VAL A 60 -12.24 4.09 4.60
N LEU A 61 -11.80 2.84 4.73
CA LEU A 61 -12.59 1.78 5.35
C LEU A 61 -12.86 2.04 6.84
N ASN A 62 -11.87 2.56 7.57
CA ASN A 62 -12.06 2.84 8.99
C ASN A 62 -12.91 4.10 9.26
N LYS A 63 -13.14 4.97 8.28
CA LYS A 63 -14.14 6.04 8.36
C LYS A 63 -15.57 5.53 8.19
N GLU A 64 -15.78 4.37 7.52
CA GLU A 64 -17.10 3.80 7.33
C GLU A 64 -17.66 3.26 8.66
N PRO A 65 -18.92 3.60 9.00
CA PRO A 65 -19.59 3.02 10.15
C PRO A 65 -19.70 1.50 10.01
N GLY A 66 -19.51 0.77 11.09
CA GLY A 66 -19.63 -0.70 11.11
C GLY A 66 -18.46 -1.46 10.46
N VAL A 67 -17.53 -0.81 9.79
CA VAL A 67 -16.38 -1.46 9.13
C VAL A 67 -15.11 -1.29 9.97
N ALA A 68 -14.40 -2.39 10.22
CA ALA A 68 -13.06 -2.37 10.81
C ALA A 68 -12.06 -2.96 9.81
N ALA A 69 -11.12 -2.12 9.36
CA ALA A 69 -10.01 -2.54 8.52
C ALA A 69 -8.74 -2.68 9.39
N GLU A 70 -8.10 -3.85 9.32
CA GLU A 70 -6.90 -4.18 10.07
C GLU A 70 -5.79 -4.60 9.10
N ARG A 71 -4.53 -4.28 9.43
CA ARG A 71 -3.39 -4.56 8.54
C ARG A 71 -2.76 -5.91 8.85
N THR A 72 -2.31 -6.58 7.80
CA THR A 72 -1.44 -7.76 7.91
C THR A 72 -0.38 -7.74 6.81
N PHE A 73 0.81 -8.23 7.12
CA PHE A 73 1.96 -8.24 6.22
C PHE A 73 2.54 -9.64 6.12
N ALA A 74 3.24 -9.93 5.03
CA ALA A 74 4.02 -11.15 4.95
C ALA A 74 5.07 -11.16 6.08
N PRO A 75 5.14 -12.19 6.92
CA PRO A 75 6.15 -12.28 7.95
C PRO A 75 7.54 -12.47 7.32
N ALA A 76 8.58 -11.93 7.99
CA ALA A 76 9.94 -12.28 7.65
C ALA A 76 10.20 -13.76 7.98
N SER A 77 11.22 -14.36 7.35
CA SER A 77 11.48 -15.81 7.44
C SER A 77 11.66 -16.32 8.87
N ASP A 78 12.31 -15.54 9.73
CA ASP A 78 12.48 -15.87 11.14
C ASP A 78 11.15 -15.91 11.92
N MET A 79 10.26 -14.95 11.64
CA MET A 79 8.92 -14.91 12.24
C MET A 79 8.03 -16.01 11.68
N GLU A 80 8.08 -16.27 10.39
CA GLU A 80 7.33 -17.37 9.76
C GLU A 80 7.73 -18.72 10.37
N GLU A 81 9.02 -18.96 10.55
CA GLU A 81 9.52 -20.19 11.17
C GLU A 81 8.98 -20.36 12.60
N GLU A 82 9.01 -19.30 13.41
CA GLU A 82 8.46 -19.33 14.76
C GLU A 82 6.92 -19.50 14.78
N MET A 83 6.20 -18.86 13.86
CA MET A 83 4.75 -19.04 13.71
C MET A 83 4.39 -20.49 13.38
N ARG A 84 5.07 -21.09 12.39
CA ARG A 84 4.86 -22.50 12.01
C ARG A 84 5.18 -23.45 13.17
N ARG A 85 6.31 -23.24 13.85
CA ARG A 85 6.71 -24.04 15.02
C ARG A 85 5.70 -23.98 16.17
N ALA A 86 5.14 -22.79 16.42
CA ALA A 86 4.18 -22.57 17.48
C ALA A 86 2.72 -22.80 17.06
N SER A 87 2.47 -23.17 15.78
CA SER A 87 1.15 -23.28 15.17
C SER A 87 0.31 -22.00 15.34
N ILE A 88 0.94 -20.83 15.21
CA ILE A 88 0.30 -19.51 15.23
C ILE A 88 -0.06 -19.15 13.79
N PRO A 89 -1.35 -18.98 13.43
CA PRO A 89 -1.75 -18.55 12.09
C PRO A 89 -1.37 -17.09 11.85
N LEU A 90 -1.37 -16.66 10.57
CA LEU A 90 -1.23 -15.26 10.20
C LEU A 90 -2.29 -14.41 10.90
N PHE A 91 -1.88 -13.24 11.39
CA PHE A 91 -2.70 -12.38 12.24
C PHE A 91 -2.60 -10.90 11.84
N SER A 92 -3.62 -10.14 12.23
CA SER A 92 -3.68 -8.70 12.05
C SER A 92 -2.89 -7.96 13.14
N LEU A 93 -2.45 -6.73 12.84
CA LEU A 93 -1.68 -5.91 13.78
C LEU A 93 -2.58 -5.26 14.84
N GLU A 94 -3.76 -4.76 14.49
CA GLU A 94 -4.62 -3.97 15.36
C GLU A 94 -5.19 -4.81 16.53
N THR A 95 -5.73 -5.99 16.24
CA THR A 95 -6.35 -6.85 17.25
C THR A 95 -5.60 -8.14 17.53
N SER A 96 -4.57 -8.46 16.75
CA SER A 96 -3.88 -9.75 16.79
C SER A 96 -4.82 -10.93 16.53
N SER A 97 -5.87 -10.74 15.74
CA SER A 97 -6.83 -11.77 15.36
C SER A 97 -6.30 -12.61 14.20
N PRO A 98 -6.60 -13.92 14.13
CA PRO A 98 -6.32 -14.71 12.95
C PRO A 98 -6.96 -14.11 11.71
N VAL A 99 -6.21 -14.03 10.60
CA VAL A 99 -6.71 -13.46 9.34
C VAL A 99 -7.91 -14.27 8.80
N ARG A 100 -7.94 -15.56 9.05
CA ARG A 100 -9.09 -16.43 8.70
C ARG A 100 -10.40 -15.98 9.33
N ASP A 101 -10.37 -15.32 10.49
CA ASP A 101 -11.59 -14.91 11.21
C ASP A 101 -12.23 -13.63 10.68
N PHE A 102 -11.59 -12.99 9.67
CA PHE A 102 -12.12 -11.80 8.99
C PHE A 102 -13.21 -12.17 7.97
N ASP A 103 -14.07 -11.22 7.64
CA ASP A 103 -15.09 -11.40 6.61
C ASP A 103 -14.50 -11.31 5.21
N LEU A 104 -13.51 -10.42 5.05
CA LEU A 104 -12.84 -10.17 3.80
C LEU A 104 -11.32 -10.07 4.02
N VAL A 105 -10.54 -10.62 3.10
CA VAL A 105 -9.10 -10.44 3.01
C VAL A 105 -8.77 -9.77 1.69
N GLY A 106 -8.28 -8.53 1.74
CA GLY A 106 -7.92 -7.74 0.55
C GLY A 106 -6.41 -7.67 0.36
N PHE A 107 -5.88 -8.30 -0.68
CA PHE A 107 -4.47 -8.25 -1.04
C PHE A 107 -4.15 -7.05 -1.94
N SER A 108 -3.06 -6.33 -1.63
CA SER A 108 -2.51 -5.28 -2.50
C SER A 108 -1.44 -5.86 -3.42
N LEU A 109 -1.78 -6.13 -4.69
CA LEU A 109 -0.88 -6.67 -5.70
C LEU A 109 -0.15 -5.54 -6.44
N ALA A 110 0.93 -5.03 -5.85
CA ALA A 110 1.70 -3.94 -6.41
C ALA A 110 2.66 -4.38 -7.53
N TYR A 111 3.09 -5.63 -7.54
CA TYR A 111 4.03 -6.22 -8.51
C TYR A 111 3.92 -7.75 -8.52
N GLU A 112 4.25 -8.40 -9.64
CA GLU A 112 4.01 -9.82 -9.89
C GLU A 112 4.87 -10.75 -9.01
N MET A 113 6.03 -10.30 -8.57
CA MET A 113 6.90 -11.09 -7.67
C MET A 113 6.24 -11.37 -6.31
N ALA A 114 5.18 -10.63 -5.95
CA ALA A 114 4.43 -10.82 -4.73
C ALA A 114 3.45 -12.02 -4.78
N TYR A 115 3.19 -12.62 -5.95
CA TYR A 115 2.19 -13.69 -6.09
C TYR A 115 2.45 -14.88 -5.19
N THR A 116 3.70 -15.34 -5.11
CA THR A 116 4.06 -16.46 -4.23
C THR A 116 3.91 -16.12 -2.75
N ALA A 117 4.13 -14.85 -2.37
CA ALA A 117 3.90 -14.41 -1.01
C ALA A 117 2.41 -14.41 -0.64
N VAL A 118 1.50 -14.09 -1.60
CA VAL A 118 0.05 -14.24 -1.39
C VAL A 118 -0.30 -15.68 -1.03
N LEU A 119 0.19 -16.65 -1.81
CA LEU A 119 -0.08 -18.08 -1.57
C LEU A 119 0.43 -18.52 -0.19
N ASN A 120 1.64 -18.08 0.18
CA ASN A 120 2.21 -18.35 1.48
C ASN A 120 1.41 -17.71 2.64
N MET A 121 0.91 -16.48 2.44
CA MET A 121 0.07 -15.81 3.43
C MET A 121 -1.28 -16.51 3.61
N LEU A 122 -1.90 -17.02 2.54
CA LEU A 122 -3.13 -17.83 2.62
C LEU A 122 -2.88 -19.12 3.40
N ASP A 123 -1.78 -19.85 3.11
CA ASP A 123 -1.38 -21.05 3.83
C ASP A 123 -1.15 -20.77 5.32
N LEU A 124 -0.37 -19.73 5.64
CA LEU A 124 -0.13 -19.30 7.02
C LEU A 124 -1.41 -18.87 7.75
N ALA A 125 -2.37 -18.27 7.03
CA ALA A 125 -3.66 -17.91 7.59
C ALA A 125 -4.58 -19.13 7.77
N SER A 126 -4.22 -20.31 7.28
CA SER A 126 -5.08 -21.51 7.21
C SER A 126 -6.35 -21.28 6.39
N ILE A 127 -6.25 -20.46 5.35
CA ILE A 127 -7.28 -20.24 4.33
C ILE A 127 -6.94 -21.13 3.14
N PRO A 128 -7.89 -21.89 2.58
CA PRO A 128 -7.63 -22.73 1.40
C PRO A 128 -7.01 -21.88 0.27
N VAL A 129 -5.88 -22.35 -0.27
CA VAL A 129 -5.11 -21.60 -1.28
C VAL A 129 -5.92 -21.47 -2.57
N LEU A 130 -6.53 -22.55 -3.05
CA LEU A 130 -7.42 -22.51 -4.20
C LEU A 130 -8.78 -21.89 -3.81
N ALA A 131 -9.27 -20.99 -4.63
CA ALA A 131 -10.58 -20.37 -4.43
C ALA A 131 -11.72 -21.39 -4.48
N SER A 132 -11.58 -22.44 -5.32
CA SER A 132 -12.53 -23.56 -5.45
C SER A 132 -12.72 -24.37 -4.16
N ASP A 133 -11.72 -24.41 -3.29
CA ASP A 133 -11.73 -25.20 -2.06
C ASP A 133 -12.34 -24.44 -0.87
N ARG A 134 -12.67 -23.14 -1.07
CA ARG A 134 -13.24 -22.28 -0.02
C ARG A 134 -14.74 -22.49 0.12
N THR A 135 -15.18 -22.44 1.34
CA THR A 135 -16.59 -22.61 1.75
C THR A 135 -17.14 -21.32 2.38
N ASP A 136 -18.41 -21.32 2.79
CA ASP A 136 -19.04 -20.24 3.54
C ASP A 136 -18.37 -19.97 4.92
N ALA A 137 -17.50 -20.88 5.40
CA ALA A 137 -16.72 -20.69 6.62
C ALA A 137 -15.44 -19.85 6.42
N ASP A 138 -14.97 -19.71 5.19
CA ASP A 138 -13.74 -19.01 4.86
C ASP A 138 -14.03 -17.56 4.46
N PRO A 139 -13.09 -16.62 4.66
CA PRO A 139 -13.27 -15.23 4.21
C PRO A 139 -13.35 -15.14 2.68
N ILE A 140 -13.98 -14.09 2.18
CA ILE A 140 -13.84 -13.70 0.76
C ILE A 140 -12.44 -13.14 0.57
N VAL A 141 -11.71 -13.61 -0.43
CA VAL A 141 -10.36 -13.16 -0.75
C VAL A 141 -10.39 -12.32 -2.02
N ILE A 142 -10.07 -11.05 -1.89
CA ILE A 142 -10.00 -10.13 -3.04
C ILE A 142 -8.57 -9.62 -3.26
N ALA A 143 -8.31 -9.10 -4.44
CA ALA A 143 -7.05 -8.42 -4.74
C ALA A 143 -7.29 -7.11 -5.48
N GLY A 144 -6.49 -6.10 -5.16
CA GLY A 144 -6.44 -4.80 -5.84
C GLY A 144 -5.00 -4.43 -6.17
N GLY A 145 -4.83 -3.35 -6.92
CA GLY A 145 -3.51 -2.80 -7.25
C GLY A 145 -3.09 -3.02 -8.69
N HIS A 146 -1.85 -2.69 -8.99
CA HIS A 146 -1.31 -2.62 -10.35
C HIS A 146 -1.50 -3.91 -11.17
N CYS A 147 -1.23 -5.05 -10.55
CA CYS A 147 -1.25 -6.35 -11.23
C CYS A 147 -2.65 -6.85 -11.58
N THR A 148 -3.72 -6.26 -11.01
CA THR A 148 -5.10 -6.69 -11.32
C THR A 148 -5.56 -6.33 -12.73
N THR A 149 -4.77 -5.55 -13.46
CA THR A 149 -4.98 -5.34 -14.91
C THR A 149 -4.70 -6.60 -15.75
N ASN A 150 -4.01 -7.59 -15.18
CA ASN A 150 -3.85 -8.94 -15.71
C ASN A 150 -4.14 -9.94 -14.57
N PRO A 151 -5.40 -10.23 -14.27
CA PRO A 151 -5.79 -11.04 -13.11
C PRO A 151 -5.55 -12.54 -13.30
N GLU A 152 -5.49 -13.03 -14.55
CA GLU A 152 -5.51 -14.45 -14.89
C GLU A 152 -4.42 -15.29 -14.18
N PRO A 153 -3.18 -14.83 -13.99
CA PRO A 153 -2.18 -15.62 -13.26
C PRO A 153 -2.56 -15.94 -11.81
N MET A 154 -3.48 -15.17 -11.22
CA MET A 154 -3.94 -15.35 -9.84
C MET A 154 -5.42 -15.76 -9.73
N ALA A 155 -6.08 -16.01 -10.86
CA ALA A 155 -7.52 -16.25 -10.93
C ALA A 155 -7.98 -17.54 -10.20
N ASP A 156 -7.10 -18.52 -10.04
CA ASP A 156 -7.42 -19.75 -9.29
C ASP A 156 -7.32 -19.57 -7.77
N PHE A 157 -6.70 -18.47 -7.32
CA PHE A 157 -6.37 -18.22 -5.90
C PHE A 157 -7.16 -17.07 -5.28
N ILE A 158 -7.73 -16.18 -6.10
CA ILE A 158 -8.42 -14.96 -5.67
C ILE A 158 -9.87 -15.03 -6.13
N ASP A 159 -10.80 -14.67 -5.23
CA ASP A 159 -12.23 -14.75 -5.51
C ASP A 159 -12.74 -13.59 -6.36
N ALA A 160 -12.16 -12.41 -6.19
CA ALA A 160 -12.49 -11.23 -6.98
C ALA A 160 -11.33 -10.26 -7.06
N PHE A 161 -11.24 -9.52 -8.16
CA PHE A 161 -10.21 -8.51 -8.40
C PHE A 161 -10.84 -7.13 -8.57
N VAL A 162 -10.24 -6.12 -7.93
CA VAL A 162 -10.59 -4.70 -8.12
C VAL A 162 -9.62 -4.12 -9.15
N VAL A 163 -10.12 -3.77 -10.32
CA VAL A 163 -9.35 -3.21 -11.43
C VAL A 163 -9.52 -1.69 -11.44
N GLY A 164 -8.44 -0.96 -11.23
CA GLY A 164 -8.42 0.51 -11.20
C GLY A 164 -8.34 1.09 -9.79
N ASP A 165 -8.98 2.25 -9.60
CA ASP A 165 -8.97 2.99 -8.33
C ASP A 165 -9.89 2.30 -7.30
N GLY A 166 -9.39 2.12 -6.08
CA GLY A 166 -10.03 1.30 -5.07
C GLY A 166 -10.91 2.03 -4.05
N GLU A 167 -10.80 3.35 -3.92
CA GLU A 167 -11.36 4.11 -2.81
C GLU A 167 -12.88 3.97 -2.67
N GLU A 168 -13.60 4.03 -3.79
CA GLU A 168 -15.06 3.84 -3.81
C GLU A 168 -15.43 2.34 -3.81
N ALA A 169 -14.72 1.55 -4.62
CA ALA A 169 -15.02 0.13 -4.80
C ALA A 169 -14.91 -0.66 -3.48
N VAL A 170 -13.92 -0.37 -2.62
CA VAL A 170 -13.76 -1.09 -1.35
C VAL A 170 -14.90 -0.83 -0.36
N VAL A 171 -15.51 0.35 -0.42
CA VAL A 171 -16.70 0.69 0.39
C VAL A 171 -17.92 -0.08 -0.12
N GLU A 172 -18.13 -0.12 -1.45
CA GLU A 172 -19.22 -0.90 -2.06
C GLU A 172 -19.05 -2.40 -1.77
N ILE A 173 -17.83 -2.93 -1.83
CA ILE A 173 -17.50 -4.32 -1.48
C ILE A 173 -17.78 -4.58 0.00
N ALA A 174 -17.37 -3.68 0.90
CA ALA A 174 -17.63 -3.83 2.33
C ALA A 174 -19.14 -3.93 2.63
N ARG A 175 -19.96 -3.09 1.96
CA ARG A 175 -21.42 -3.13 2.09
C ARG A 175 -22.04 -4.40 1.52
N ALA A 176 -21.51 -4.90 0.40
CA ALA A 176 -21.97 -6.19 -0.15
C ALA A 176 -21.69 -7.36 0.80
N VAL A 177 -20.51 -7.37 1.44
CA VAL A 177 -20.14 -8.37 2.45
C VAL A 177 -20.93 -8.20 3.75
N GLU A 178 -21.35 -7.00 4.10
CA GLU A 178 -22.18 -6.72 5.28
C GLU A 178 -23.58 -7.31 5.18
N SER A 179 -24.02 -7.74 4.01
CA SER A 179 -25.38 -8.22 3.80
C SER A 179 -25.77 -9.27 4.86
N ALA A 180 -27.00 -9.15 5.40
CA ALA A 180 -27.48 -10.01 6.48
C ALA A 180 -27.46 -11.51 6.10
N GLU A 181 -27.63 -11.83 4.82
CA GLU A 181 -27.64 -13.22 4.33
C GLU A 181 -26.27 -13.87 4.42
N TRP A 182 -25.20 -13.18 4.02
CA TRP A 182 -23.83 -13.66 4.14
C TRP A 182 -23.47 -13.94 5.60
N ARG A 183 -23.73 -12.98 6.48
CA ARG A 183 -23.41 -13.09 7.90
C ARG A 183 -24.19 -14.21 8.61
N ALA A 184 -25.48 -14.39 8.27
CA ALA A 184 -26.32 -15.43 8.85
C ALA A 184 -25.90 -16.84 8.43
N LYS A 185 -25.28 -16.98 7.26
CA LYS A 185 -24.85 -18.27 6.69
C LYS A 185 -23.40 -18.60 7.00
N ARG A 186 -22.56 -17.59 7.29
CA ARG A 186 -21.15 -17.79 7.60
C ARG A 186 -20.96 -18.70 8.81
N GLY A 187 -20.12 -19.74 8.65
CA GLY A 187 -19.87 -20.74 9.68
C GLY A 187 -20.79 -21.97 9.63
N LYS A 188 -21.73 -22.08 8.65
CA LYS A 188 -22.43 -23.32 8.35
C LYS A 188 -21.58 -24.12 7.34
N ALA A 189 -20.85 -25.08 7.83
CA ALA A 189 -19.64 -25.64 7.27
C ALA A 189 -19.73 -26.38 5.91
N ASP A 190 -20.91 -26.62 5.33
CA ASP A 190 -21.04 -27.49 4.16
C ASP A 190 -21.68 -26.82 2.94
N SER A 191 -21.65 -25.49 2.85
CA SER A 191 -22.26 -24.72 1.76
C SER A 191 -21.26 -23.73 1.18
N SER A 192 -21.34 -23.52 -0.13
CA SER A 192 -20.71 -22.39 -0.83
C SER A 192 -21.76 -21.42 -1.39
N GLN A 193 -23.03 -21.61 -1.06
CA GLN A 193 -24.12 -20.83 -1.65
C GLN A 193 -24.07 -19.36 -1.25
N ALA A 194 -23.86 -19.08 0.05
CA ALA A 194 -23.79 -17.70 0.52
C ALA A 194 -22.57 -16.96 -0.06
N ARG A 195 -21.44 -17.69 -0.22
CA ARG A 195 -20.26 -17.19 -0.89
C ARG A 195 -20.55 -16.81 -2.35
N ASN A 196 -21.20 -17.71 -3.10
CA ASN A 196 -21.57 -17.47 -4.49
C ASN A 196 -22.54 -16.28 -4.63
N ASP A 197 -23.49 -16.13 -3.71
CA ASP A 197 -24.42 -14.99 -3.68
C ASP A 197 -23.66 -13.66 -3.49
N VAL A 198 -22.67 -13.63 -2.58
CA VAL A 198 -21.81 -12.45 -2.40
C VAL A 198 -20.94 -12.20 -3.63
N LEU A 199 -20.34 -13.23 -4.22
CA LEU A 199 -19.52 -13.06 -5.43
C LEU A 199 -20.35 -12.51 -6.59
N ALA A 200 -21.62 -12.92 -6.71
CA ALA A 200 -22.53 -12.35 -7.70
C ALA A 200 -22.81 -10.86 -7.44
N LEU A 201 -22.94 -10.44 -6.16
CA LEU A 201 -23.06 -9.02 -5.81
C LEU A 201 -21.77 -8.26 -6.13
N LEU A 202 -20.60 -8.83 -5.86
CA LEU A 202 -19.31 -8.23 -6.18
C LEU A 202 -19.14 -8.06 -7.69
N ALA A 203 -19.56 -9.03 -8.51
CA ALA A 203 -19.50 -8.95 -9.97
C ALA A 203 -20.35 -7.81 -10.57
N ALA A 204 -21.34 -7.31 -9.83
CA ALA A 204 -22.17 -6.19 -10.24
C ALA A 204 -21.53 -4.81 -9.94
N ILE A 205 -20.43 -4.76 -9.20
CA ILE A 205 -19.71 -3.53 -8.85
C ILE A 205 -18.80 -3.14 -10.02
N ASP A 206 -18.88 -1.90 -10.46
CA ASP A 206 -18.01 -1.37 -11.52
C ASP A 206 -16.52 -1.51 -11.14
N GLY A 207 -15.75 -2.12 -12.03
CA GLY A 207 -14.31 -2.36 -11.82
C GLY A 207 -13.99 -3.64 -11.05
N VAL A 208 -14.98 -4.43 -10.67
CA VAL A 208 -14.74 -5.73 -10.03
C VAL A 208 -14.85 -6.86 -11.06
N TYR A 209 -13.80 -7.68 -11.10
CA TYR A 209 -13.74 -8.90 -11.89
C TYR A 209 -13.82 -10.12 -10.97
N VAL A 210 -14.80 -10.99 -11.20
CA VAL A 210 -14.94 -12.29 -10.52
C VAL A 210 -14.57 -13.37 -11.55
N PRO A 211 -13.48 -14.13 -11.34
CA PRO A 211 -13.07 -15.17 -12.27
C PRO A 211 -14.13 -16.26 -12.42
N SER A 212 -14.37 -16.71 -13.65
CA SER A 212 -15.14 -17.91 -13.91
C SER A 212 -14.39 -19.15 -13.40
N PRO A 213 -15.10 -20.25 -13.01
CA PRO A 213 -14.45 -21.51 -12.66
C PRO A 213 -13.45 -21.99 -13.73
N ALA A 214 -12.33 -22.59 -13.31
CA ALA A 214 -11.24 -23.01 -14.21
C ALA A 214 -11.73 -23.87 -15.39
N GLU A 215 -12.66 -24.80 -15.13
CA GLU A 215 -13.26 -25.70 -16.13
C GLU A 215 -14.01 -24.94 -17.24
N SER A 216 -14.66 -23.80 -16.91
CA SER A 216 -15.35 -22.98 -17.92
C SER A 216 -14.40 -22.05 -18.68
N ARG A 217 -13.24 -21.70 -18.13
CA ARG A 217 -12.21 -20.87 -18.81
C ARG A 217 -11.50 -21.64 -19.92
N GLU A 218 -11.29 -22.95 -19.76
CA GLU A 218 -10.68 -23.78 -20.80
C GLU A 218 -11.64 -24.09 -21.96
N ALA A 219 -12.95 -24.14 -21.69
CA ALA A 219 -13.95 -24.58 -22.68
C ALA A 219 -14.34 -23.53 -23.71
N ASP A 220 -14.18 -22.24 -23.44
CA ASP A 220 -14.66 -21.19 -24.35
C ASP A 220 -13.71 -19.96 -24.41
N SER A 221 -12.71 -20.07 -25.27
CA SER A 221 -11.84 -18.94 -25.62
C SER A 221 -12.58 -17.77 -26.30
N SER A 222 -13.85 -17.95 -26.71
CA SER A 222 -14.69 -16.89 -27.30
C SER A 222 -15.39 -16.04 -26.23
N GLN A 223 -15.74 -16.61 -25.07
CA GLN A 223 -16.28 -15.85 -23.93
C GLN A 223 -15.24 -14.96 -23.30
N ALA A 224 -13.99 -15.38 -23.20
CA ALA A 224 -12.88 -14.55 -22.69
C ALA A 224 -12.70 -13.20 -23.42
N ARG A 225 -13.26 -13.06 -24.64
CA ARG A 225 -13.24 -11.79 -25.39
C ARG A 225 -14.39 -10.85 -25.01
N ASN A 226 -15.42 -11.33 -24.31
CA ASN A 226 -16.58 -10.53 -23.92
C ASN A 226 -16.51 -10.05 -22.46
N ASP A 227 -15.61 -10.60 -21.65
CA ASP A 227 -15.44 -10.26 -20.23
C ASP A 227 -14.48 -9.08 -20.04
N VAL A 228 -14.71 -8.00 -20.80
CA VAL A 228 -13.93 -6.76 -20.60
C VAL A 228 -14.45 -6.02 -19.38
N VAL A 229 -13.77 -6.19 -18.27
CA VAL A 229 -13.99 -5.34 -17.09
C VAL A 229 -13.35 -3.98 -17.31
N ARG A 230 -14.15 -2.92 -17.19
CA ARG A 230 -13.65 -1.55 -17.27
C ARG A 230 -13.00 -1.18 -15.93
N ALA A 231 -11.77 -0.67 -15.98
CA ALA A 231 -11.11 -0.17 -14.78
C ALA A 231 -11.95 0.95 -14.12
N ARG A 232 -12.15 0.84 -12.82
CA ARG A 232 -12.75 1.92 -12.01
C ARG A 232 -11.81 3.12 -12.03
N VAL A 233 -12.37 4.30 -12.25
CA VAL A 233 -11.61 5.57 -12.27
C VAL A 233 -12.33 6.58 -11.40
N VAL A 234 -11.70 6.99 -10.31
CA VAL A 234 -12.11 8.14 -9.53
C VAL A 234 -11.91 9.39 -10.39
N ARG A 235 -12.99 9.96 -10.90
CA ARG A 235 -12.93 11.07 -11.88
C ARG A 235 -12.48 12.38 -11.26
N ASP A 236 -12.97 12.66 -10.08
CA ASP A 236 -12.61 13.84 -9.29
C ASP A 236 -11.65 13.41 -8.17
N LEU A 237 -10.34 13.55 -8.44
CA LEU A 237 -9.32 13.20 -7.46
C LEU A 237 -9.34 14.13 -6.24
N GLU A 238 -9.80 15.38 -6.43
CA GLU A 238 -9.92 16.35 -5.34
C GLU A 238 -10.99 15.95 -4.32
N ALA A 239 -12.12 15.43 -4.80
CA ALA A 239 -13.17 14.91 -3.93
C ALA A 239 -12.83 13.54 -3.33
N ALA A 240 -11.82 12.83 -3.87
CA ALA A 240 -11.41 11.53 -3.35
C ALA A 240 -10.82 11.64 -1.95
N PRO A 241 -11.22 10.75 -1.03
CA PRO A 241 -10.74 10.81 0.34
C PRO A 241 -9.21 10.65 0.40
N PHE A 242 -8.59 11.47 1.27
CA PHE A 242 -7.18 11.38 1.62
C PHE A 242 -7.05 11.20 3.13
N PRO A 243 -6.03 10.49 3.64
CA PRO A 243 -5.86 10.30 5.08
C PRO A 243 -5.57 11.63 5.81
N GLU A 244 -6.33 11.93 6.86
CA GLU A 244 -6.07 13.07 7.75
C GLU A 244 -4.88 12.80 8.68
N SER A 245 -4.64 11.52 8.99
CA SER A 245 -3.48 11.08 9.74
C SER A 245 -2.90 9.80 9.13
N LEU A 246 -1.58 9.68 9.15
CA LEU A 246 -0.88 8.48 8.71
C LEU A 246 -0.39 7.70 9.92
N ILE A 247 -0.47 6.37 9.84
CA ILE A 247 0.09 5.51 10.88
C ILE A 247 1.61 5.68 10.89
N VAL A 248 2.16 5.93 12.08
CA VAL A 248 3.60 6.08 12.28
C VAL A 248 4.21 4.73 12.67
N PRO A 249 5.05 4.14 11.80
CA PRO A 249 5.62 2.82 12.06
C PRO A 249 6.61 2.83 13.24
N TYR A 250 6.68 1.73 14.01
CA TYR A 250 7.67 1.56 15.08
C TYR A 250 9.09 1.28 14.58
N THR A 251 9.23 0.88 13.32
CA THR A 251 10.53 0.66 12.68
C THR A 251 10.67 1.58 11.48
N GLU A 252 11.89 1.93 11.13
CA GLU A 252 12.16 2.70 9.92
C GLU A 252 11.54 2.02 8.70
N ALA A 253 10.57 2.67 8.06
CA ALA A 253 9.95 2.21 6.82
C ALA A 253 10.87 2.51 5.64
N VAL A 254 10.65 1.87 4.47
CA VAL A 254 11.43 2.13 3.25
C VAL A 254 11.30 3.60 2.84
N HIS A 255 10.11 4.18 3.02
CA HIS A 255 9.81 5.59 2.82
C HIS A 255 9.30 6.19 4.13
N ASP A 256 10.22 6.61 5.00
CA ASP A 256 9.92 7.23 6.29
C ASP A 256 9.66 8.72 6.12
N ARG A 257 8.51 9.06 5.53
CA ARG A 257 8.11 10.43 5.18
C ARG A 257 6.62 10.53 4.90
N VAL A 258 6.10 11.74 4.92
CA VAL A 258 4.74 12.03 4.45
C VAL A 258 4.73 11.94 2.91
N ALA A 259 4.02 10.95 2.37
CA ALA A 259 3.77 10.87 0.94
C ALA A 259 2.49 11.63 0.61
N LEU A 260 2.59 12.73 -0.12
CA LEU A 260 1.49 13.59 -0.53
C LEU A 260 1.18 13.33 -2.01
N GLU A 261 0.08 12.66 -2.32
CA GLU A 261 -0.33 12.39 -3.70
C GLU A 261 -0.81 13.67 -4.37
N ILE A 262 0.01 14.22 -5.26
CA ILE A 262 -0.30 15.48 -5.97
C ILE A 262 -1.13 15.27 -7.23
N MET A 263 -0.91 14.13 -7.89
CA MET A 263 -1.64 13.74 -9.10
C MET A 263 -1.57 12.24 -9.32
N ARG A 264 -2.52 11.71 -10.06
CA ARG A 264 -2.60 10.32 -10.47
C ARG A 264 -2.67 10.22 -11.99
N GLY A 265 -1.96 9.22 -12.55
CA GLY A 265 -1.84 9.02 -14.00
C GLY A 265 -0.62 9.71 -14.60
N CYS A 266 -0.35 9.38 -15.89
CA CYS A 266 0.76 9.97 -16.64
C CYS A 266 0.45 9.91 -18.15
N THR A 267 0.79 10.97 -18.89
CA THR A 267 0.58 11.08 -20.34
C THR A 267 1.85 10.88 -21.17
N ARG A 268 3.02 10.65 -20.54
CA ARG A 268 4.33 10.62 -21.22
C ARG A 268 4.46 9.48 -22.23
N GLY A 269 3.75 8.36 -22.06
CA GLY A 269 3.74 7.25 -23.00
C GLY A 269 5.10 6.57 -23.18
N CYS A 270 5.94 6.53 -22.14
CA CYS A 270 7.23 5.85 -22.16
C CYS A 270 7.04 4.37 -22.52
N ARG A 271 7.77 3.87 -23.53
CA ARG A 271 7.56 2.53 -24.09
C ARG A 271 7.79 1.39 -23.11
N PHE A 272 8.57 1.60 -22.07
CA PHE A 272 8.85 0.61 -21.02
C PHE A 272 7.88 0.68 -19.84
N CYS A 273 7.05 1.75 -19.74
CA CYS A 273 6.28 2.05 -18.55
C CYS A 273 4.84 1.58 -18.69
N GLN A 274 4.48 0.52 -17.98
CA GLN A 274 3.11 0.01 -17.91
C GLN A 274 2.22 0.97 -17.08
N ALA A 275 2.71 1.53 -16.00
CA ALA A 275 1.96 2.43 -15.11
C ALA A 275 1.38 3.64 -15.85
N GLY A 276 2.11 4.22 -16.81
CA GLY A 276 1.62 5.32 -17.64
C GLY A 276 0.43 4.97 -18.55
N MET A 277 0.12 3.69 -18.73
CA MET A 277 -1.08 3.22 -19.44
C MET A 277 -2.21 2.88 -18.46
N ILE A 278 -1.90 2.22 -17.36
CA ILE A 278 -2.87 1.70 -16.38
C ILE A 278 -3.60 2.84 -15.66
N TYR A 279 -2.86 3.88 -15.21
CA TYR A 279 -3.41 4.92 -14.35
C TYR A 279 -3.98 6.14 -15.09
N ARG A 280 -4.29 6.03 -16.36
CA ARG A 280 -5.00 7.08 -17.11
C ARG A 280 -6.46 7.17 -16.70
N PRO A 281 -7.06 8.40 -16.80
CA PRO A 281 -6.52 9.70 -17.20
C PRO A 281 -5.64 10.36 -16.11
N VAL A 282 -4.95 11.44 -16.47
CA VAL A 282 -4.27 12.30 -15.49
C VAL A 282 -5.33 13.08 -14.72
N ARG A 283 -5.20 13.11 -13.40
CA ARG A 283 -6.05 13.87 -12.47
C ARG A 283 -5.15 14.50 -11.41
N GLU A 284 -5.37 15.76 -11.13
CA GLU A 284 -4.57 16.55 -10.19
C GLU A 284 -5.40 16.92 -8.96
N ARG A 285 -4.76 17.11 -7.83
CA ARG A 285 -5.34 17.69 -6.62
C ARG A 285 -5.09 19.20 -6.59
N ALA A 286 -5.95 19.96 -5.94
CA ALA A 286 -5.77 21.38 -5.77
C ALA A 286 -4.57 21.71 -4.87
N GLU A 287 -3.84 22.77 -5.20
CA GLU A 287 -2.67 23.20 -4.42
C GLU A 287 -3.04 23.54 -2.99
N GLU A 288 -4.19 24.16 -2.80
CA GLU A 288 -4.70 24.60 -1.51
C GLU A 288 -4.92 23.41 -0.56
N SER A 289 -5.56 22.34 -1.05
CA SER A 289 -5.77 21.10 -0.29
C SER A 289 -4.46 20.40 0.03
N LEU A 290 -3.54 20.33 -0.94
CA LEU A 290 -2.22 19.73 -0.74
C LEU A 290 -1.41 20.44 0.34
N ARG A 291 -1.47 21.77 0.40
CA ARG A 291 -0.79 22.55 1.44
C ARG A 291 -1.42 22.32 2.82
N ALA A 292 -2.75 22.32 2.90
CA ALA A 292 -3.47 22.03 4.15
C ALA A 292 -3.12 20.63 4.69
N TRP A 293 -3.19 19.61 3.85
CA TRP A 293 -2.82 18.23 4.23
C TRP A 293 -1.34 18.08 4.59
N ALA A 294 -0.43 18.78 3.91
CA ALA A 294 0.98 18.76 4.24
C ALA A 294 1.22 19.20 5.70
N TRP A 295 0.55 20.29 6.12
CA TRP A 295 0.61 20.78 7.49
C TRP A 295 0.04 19.78 8.49
N GLU A 296 -1.17 19.31 8.22
CA GLU A 296 -1.89 18.38 9.10
C GLU A 296 -1.11 17.06 9.28
N LEU A 297 -0.60 16.49 8.19
CA LEU A 297 0.13 15.22 8.25
C LEU A 297 1.48 15.36 8.96
N VAL A 298 2.20 16.47 8.78
CA VAL A 298 3.45 16.72 9.53
C VAL A 298 3.17 16.84 11.02
N GLU A 299 2.15 17.59 11.42
CA GLU A 299 1.77 17.73 12.83
C GLU A 299 1.33 16.38 13.45
N ASN A 300 0.58 15.57 12.70
CA ASN A 300 0.04 14.30 13.20
C ASN A 300 1.06 13.16 13.21
N THR A 301 2.17 13.27 12.46
CA THR A 301 3.18 12.20 12.35
C THR A 301 4.53 12.56 12.93
N GLY A 302 4.87 13.84 12.99
CA GLY A 302 6.21 14.29 13.37
C GLY A 302 7.28 13.99 12.32
N CYS A 303 6.90 13.65 11.08
CA CYS A 303 7.86 13.42 9.99
C CYS A 303 8.62 14.71 9.63
N ASP A 304 9.90 14.57 9.30
CA ASP A 304 10.78 15.66 8.89
C ASP A 304 10.98 15.76 7.36
N GLU A 305 10.21 14.97 6.59
CA GLU A 305 10.21 15.00 5.12
C GLU A 305 8.80 14.85 4.55
N ILE A 306 8.48 15.68 3.55
CA ILE A 306 7.30 15.55 2.69
C ILE A 306 7.77 15.17 1.28
N SER A 307 7.14 14.16 0.71
CA SER A 307 7.38 13.73 -0.68
C SER A 307 6.16 14.02 -1.55
N LEU A 308 6.34 14.82 -2.60
CA LEU A 308 5.29 15.09 -3.58
C LEU A 308 5.17 13.89 -4.54
N PHE A 309 4.21 13.01 -4.23
CA PHE A 309 4.10 11.70 -4.86
C PHE A 309 3.25 11.73 -6.13
N SER A 310 3.83 11.24 -7.23
CA SER A 310 3.14 10.99 -8.51
C SER A 310 4.01 10.12 -9.42
N LEU A 311 3.50 9.72 -10.60
CA LEU A 311 4.29 9.04 -11.63
C LEU A 311 5.30 9.96 -12.31
N ASN A 312 5.03 11.26 -12.39
CA ASN A 312 5.95 12.30 -12.85
C ASN A 312 5.57 13.64 -12.25
N SER A 313 6.21 14.01 -11.17
CA SER A 313 5.90 15.24 -10.42
C SER A 313 6.14 16.53 -11.25
N ALA A 314 7.03 16.48 -12.26
CA ALA A 314 7.27 17.61 -13.14
C ALA A 314 6.07 17.97 -14.05
N ASP A 315 5.11 17.06 -14.22
CA ASP A 315 3.93 17.29 -15.06
C ASP A 315 2.74 17.88 -14.30
N TYR A 316 2.82 17.98 -12.96
CA TYR A 316 1.79 18.66 -12.18
C TYR A 316 1.77 20.15 -12.54
N THR A 317 0.58 20.67 -12.90
CA THR A 317 0.41 22.01 -13.47
C THR A 317 0.93 23.14 -12.59
N ARG A 318 0.85 22.99 -11.27
CA ARG A 318 1.28 24.00 -10.27
C ARG A 318 2.54 23.57 -9.49
N ILE A 319 3.39 22.74 -10.08
CA ILE A 319 4.54 22.18 -9.35
C ILE A 319 5.48 23.24 -8.78
N LEU A 320 5.72 24.33 -9.50
CA LEU A 320 6.62 25.40 -9.05
C LEU A 320 6.03 26.20 -7.87
N SER A 321 4.75 26.52 -7.95
CA SER A 321 4.02 27.22 -6.88
C SER A 321 3.95 26.35 -5.63
N LEU A 322 3.49 25.12 -5.78
CA LEU A 322 3.34 24.15 -4.67
C LEU A 322 4.67 23.88 -3.98
N SER A 323 5.71 23.50 -4.76
CA SER A 323 7.00 23.14 -4.17
C SER A 323 7.71 24.34 -3.54
N GLY A 324 7.63 25.52 -4.15
CA GLY A 324 8.19 26.75 -3.60
C GLY A 324 7.47 27.21 -2.33
N GLY A 325 6.13 27.16 -2.33
CA GLY A 325 5.32 27.50 -1.17
C GLY A 325 5.60 26.54 0.01
N LEU A 326 5.53 25.23 -0.24
CA LEU A 326 5.82 24.23 0.80
C LEU A 326 7.26 24.32 1.30
N ALA A 327 8.26 24.53 0.43
CA ALA A 327 9.65 24.68 0.86
C ALA A 327 9.85 25.90 1.78
N SER A 328 9.16 27.01 1.50
CA SER A 328 9.21 28.20 2.37
C SER A 328 8.54 27.94 3.71
N GLU A 329 7.30 27.41 3.71
CA GLU A 329 6.53 27.17 4.91
C GLU A 329 7.12 26.09 5.81
N MET A 330 7.50 24.98 5.24
CA MET A 330 8.02 23.82 5.96
C MET A 330 9.50 24.03 6.39
N GLY A 331 10.22 24.90 5.69
CA GLY A 331 11.60 25.27 6.04
C GLY A 331 11.73 25.87 7.44
N GLU A 332 10.73 26.63 7.89
CA GLU A 332 10.67 27.18 9.25
C GLU A 332 10.55 26.08 10.33
N LYS A 333 9.97 24.94 9.97
CA LYS A 333 9.85 23.75 10.84
C LYS A 333 10.96 22.72 10.62
N HIS A 334 11.93 23.01 9.77
CA HIS A 334 12.98 22.05 9.40
C HIS A 334 12.47 20.77 8.73
N VAL A 335 11.33 20.85 8.02
CA VAL A 335 10.78 19.75 7.24
C VAL A 335 11.23 19.88 5.78
N ALA A 336 11.86 18.83 5.26
CA ALA A 336 12.33 18.77 3.89
C ALA A 336 11.18 18.48 2.91
N VAL A 337 11.23 19.08 1.71
CA VAL A 337 10.31 18.76 0.61
C VAL A 337 11.07 18.05 -0.50
N SER A 338 10.64 16.83 -0.85
CA SER A 338 11.25 16.01 -1.89
C SER A 338 10.32 15.83 -3.10
N LEU A 339 10.93 15.77 -4.27
CA LEU A 339 10.28 15.60 -5.57
C LEU A 339 10.79 14.30 -6.20
N PRO A 340 10.21 13.14 -5.87
CA PRO A 340 10.56 11.89 -6.54
C PRO A 340 9.99 11.89 -7.97
N SER A 341 10.52 10.99 -8.80
CA SER A 341 9.97 10.71 -10.14
C SER A 341 9.97 11.93 -11.07
N LEU A 342 11.07 12.66 -11.12
CA LEU A 342 11.29 13.74 -12.08
C LEU A 342 11.82 13.17 -13.40
N MET A 343 11.01 13.19 -14.47
CA MET A 343 11.56 13.15 -15.82
C MET A 343 12.05 14.56 -16.19
N SER A 344 13.36 14.73 -16.16
CA SER A 344 14.01 15.99 -16.50
C SER A 344 13.65 16.45 -17.93
N VAL A 345 12.85 17.49 -18.03
CA VAL A 345 12.87 18.39 -19.17
C VAL A 345 13.69 19.60 -18.70
N THR A 346 14.90 19.68 -19.18
CA THR A 346 15.99 20.57 -18.76
C THR A 346 15.64 22.07 -18.72
N THR A 347 14.47 22.48 -19.17
CA THR A 347 14.08 23.89 -19.29
C THR A 347 13.17 24.41 -18.17
N THR A 348 12.49 23.55 -17.43
CA THR A 348 11.46 23.99 -16.46
C THR A 348 12.02 24.23 -15.05
N PHE A 349 13.13 23.57 -14.68
CA PHE A 349 13.69 23.65 -13.33
C PHE A 349 14.92 24.56 -13.18
N ALA A 350 15.45 25.14 -14.27
CA ALA A 350 16.56 26.06 -14.18
C ALA A 350 16.29 27.33 -13.30
N PRO A 351 15.07 27.94 -13.31
CA PRO A 351 14.74 29.03 -12.41
C PRO A 351 14.61 28.63 -10.93
N PHE A 352 14.17 27.39 -10.68
CA PHE A 352 13.95 26.88 -9.32
C PHE A 352 15.29 26.62 -8.59
N ALA A 353 16.28 26.09 -9.32
CA ALA A 353 17.61 25.93 -8.75
C ALA A 353 18.23 27.28 -8.36
N ALA A 354 17.94 28.36 -9.10
CA ALA A 354 18.47 29.67 -8.81
C ALA A 354 17.78 30.36 -7.61
N SER A 355 16.47 30.24 -7.46
CA SER A 355 15.73 30.94 -6.39
C SER A 355 15.75 30.19 -5.03
N ALA A 356 15.88 28.87 -5.04
CA ALA A 356 15.97 28.08 -3.80
C ALA A 356 17.37 28.14 -3.14
N PHE A 357 18.37 28.61 -3.85
CA PHE A 357 19.78 28.70 -3.39
C PHE A 357 20.28 30.12 -3.07
N ASP A 358 19.43 31.15 -3.16
CA ASP A 358 19.76 32.50 -2.71
C ASP A 358 19.74 32.71 -1.18
N SER A 359 19.71 31.63 -0.42
CA SER A 359 19.93 31.64 1.03
C SER A 359 21.45 31.78 1.31
N PRO A 360 21.89 32.66 2.26
CA PRO A 360 23.30 32.96 2.52
C PRO A 360 24.21 31.78 2.95
N CYS A 361 23.66 30.57 3.09
CA CYS A 361 24.41 29.34 3.41
C CYS A 361 24.90 28.53 2.20
N ALA A 362 24.61 28.92 0.95
CA ALA A 362 24.85 28.10 -0.24
C ALA A 362 26.10 28.50 -1.02
N ALA A 363 27.12 29.03 -0.36
CA ALA A 363 28.44 29.33 -0.99
C ALA A 363 29.39 28.12 -0.94
N SER A 364 28.99 26.97 -1.53
CA SER A 364 29.95 25.93 -1.92
C SER A 364 29.48 25.21 -3.19
N SER A 365 30.35 25.21 -4.18
CA SER A 365 30.12 24.84 -5.57
C SER A 365 30.00 23.34 -5.88
N ASP A 366 29.19 22.58 -5.17
CA ASP A 366 29.08 21.14 -5.44
C ASP A 366 27.66 20.60 -5.31
N TRP A 367 26.75 21.12 -6.17
CA TRP A 367 25.33 20.69 -6.22
C TRP A 367 25.11 19.25 -6.71
N ARG A 368 26.12 18.61 -7.31
CA ARG A 368 26.05 17.22 -7.76
C ARG A 368 26.01 16.22 -6.59
N ASN A 369 26.43 16.63 -5.40
CA ASN A 369 26.50 15.80 -4.21
C ASN A 369 25.47 16.15 -3.14
N ALA A 370 24.67 17.21 -3.29
CA ALA A 370 23.76 17.67 -2.25
C ALA A 370 22.55 16.75 -2.02
N ALA A 371 22.07 16.07 -3.05
CA ALA A 371 20.98 15.08 -2.91
C ALA A 371 21.42 13.78 -2.20
N PHE A 372 22.73 13.51 -2.13
CA PHE A 372 23.30 12.33 -1.49
C PHE A 372 23.85 12.59 -0.08
N SER A 373 24.06 13.85 0.32
CA SER A 373 24.80 14.18 1.55
C SER A 373 23.94 14.50 2.77
N ALA A 374 22.62 14.65 2.65
CA ALA A 374 21.74 14.85 3.79
C ALA A 374 21.68 13.61 4.70
N ARG A 375 21.89 12.40 4.16
CA ARG A 375 21.97 11.15 4.94
C ARG A 375 23.29 10.96 5.71
N SER A 376 24.38 11.65 5.36
CA SER A 376 25.70 11.41 5.99
C SER A 376 26.01 12.29 7.20
N ARG A 377 25.22 13.32 7.51
CA ARG A 377 25.55 14.26 8.60
C ARG A 377 25.03 13.88 9.98
N ARG A 378 24.16 12.85 10.11
CA ARG A 378 23.79 12.30 11.42
C ARG A 378 24.77 11.25 11.98
N ALA A 379 25.77 10.83 11.18
CA ALA A 379 26.76 9.82 11.64
C ALA A 379 28.06 10.41 12.20
N SER A 380 28.25 11.73 12.26
CA SER A 380 29.53 12.35 12.64
C SER A 380 29.59 13.01 14.01
N ALA A 381 28.67 12.69 14.91
CA ALA A 381 28.70 13.18 16.30
C ALA A 381 29.14 12.13 17.34
N ALA A 382 29.80 11.04 16.94
CA ALA A 382 30.43 10.12 17.87
C ALA A 382 31.83 9.76 17.33
N SER A 383 32.82 10.53 17.72
CA SER A 383 34.23 10.25 17.47
C SER A 383 34.73 9.10 18.34
N CYS A 384 35.16 8.00 17.70
CA CYS A 384 36.22 7.14 18.24
C CYS A 384 37.00 6.50 17.09
N PRO A 385 38.33 6.48 17.14
CA PRO A 385 39.18 6.11 16.00
C PRO A 385 39.51 4.61 16.00
N ILE A 386 39.29 3.92 14.90
CA ILE A 386 39.89 2.63 14.63
C ILE A 386 40.58 2.66 13.25
N ARG A 387 41.81 2.19 13.28
CA ARG A 387 42.83 2.20 12.25
C ARG A 387 42.46 1.40 10.99
N SER A 388 43.01 1.88 9.90
CA SER A 388 43.08 1.28 8.58
C SER A 388 43.65 -0.14 8.52
N SER A 389 43.06 -1.00 7.67
CA SER A 389 43.82 -2.01 6.91
C SER A 389 43.19 -2.24 5.54
N ASN A 390 44.06 -2.18 4.54
CA ASN A 390 43.85 -2.40 3.11
C ASN A 390 43.30 -3.80 2.79
N ALA A 391 42.35 -3.88 1.88
CA ALA A 391 42.32 -4.99 0.91
C ALA A 391 41.61 -4.54 -0.39
N ARG A 392 42.35 -4.50 -1.47
CA ARG A 392 41.90 -4.37 -2.85
C ARG A 392 41.20 -5.66 -3.26
N ASN A 393 40.05 -5.58 -3.88
CA ASN A 393 39.63 -6.64 -4.80
C ASN A 393 38.94 -6.01 -6.02
N SER A 394 39.66 -6.11 -7.12
CA SER A 394 39.24 -5.86 -8.48
C SER A 394 38.34 -7.01 -8.96
N PHE A 395 37.16 -6.73 -9.48
CA PHE A 395 36.43 -7.68 -10.34
C PHE A 395 36.29 -7.09 -11.74
N SER A 396 36.97 -7.77 -12.66
CA SER A 396 36.88 -7.58 -14.11
C SER A 396 35.72 -8.42 -14.64
N ILE A 397 34.82 -7.83 -15.41
CA ILE A 397 33.83 -8.55 -16.24
C ILE A 397 34.33 -8.49 -17.67
N ALA A 398 34.65 -9.66 -18.23
CA ALA A 398 34.88 -9.88 -19.65
C ALA A 398 33.73 -10.71 -20.22
N ARG A 399 33.12 -10.16 -21.30
CA ARG A 399 32.26 -10.72 -22.36
C ARG A 399 30.95 -11.41 -21.93
#